data_4f9ff93febcfecdc049a09a04716945d
#
_entry.id   4f9ff93febcfecdc049a09a04716945d
#
_cell.length_a   1.000
_cell.length_b   1.000
_cell.length_c   1.000
_cell.angle_alpha   90.00
_cell.angle_beta   90.00
_cell.angle_gamma   90.00
#
_symmetry.space_group_name_H-M   'P 1'
#
loop_
_entity.id
_entity.type
_entity.pdbx_description
1 polymer ?
#
loop_
_entity_poly.entity_id
_entity_poly.type
_entity_poly.pdbx_seq_one_letter_code
_entity_poly.pdbx_strand_id
1 'polypeptide(L)'
;MSSIALKVYITPFAEKGVQEAQKWSCDAAKEALNVVNAIWLKANIAFAINDCVIDKPLDMAKSARNNDQRLLDVLSLRHKLDNLVHIYLVNPIENLSAGGSSYVDSDPEPASFIQWYGSVAPNARAWAHELGHLMSLDHVEIDYADERQAALRSNLMTKGLSIGRDLTDKQIGRVKGSKLVKRFGG
;
A
#
# COMPACT_ATOMS: atom_id res chain seq x y z
N MET A 1 -5.09 5.76 20.55
CA MET A 1 -5.07 5.34 19.13
C MET A 1 -3.76 5.81 18.56
N SER A 2 -2.95 4.92 18.00
CA SER A 2 -1.69 5.30 17.33
C SER A 2 -2.01 5.96 16.00
N SER A 3 -1.37 7.11 15.71
CA SER A 3 -1.52 7.83 14.44
C SER A 3 -0.20 7.86 13.70
N ILE A 4 -0.17 7.33 12.49
CA ILE A 4 1.02 7.23 11.64
C ILE A 4 0.91 8.26 10.52
N ALA A 5 1.90 9.15 10.42
CA ALA A 5 1.97 10.15 9.37
C ALA A 5 2.51 9.54 8.07
N LEU A 6 1.79 9.79 6.97
CA LEU A 6 2.13 9.36 5.62
C LEU A 6 2.54 10.54 4.76
N LYS A 7 3.54 10.33 3.92
CA LYS A 7 3.85 11.19 2.79
C LYS A 7 3.47 10.48 1.50
N VAL A 8 2.56 11.08 0.76
CA VAL A 8 1.96 10.46 -0.43
C VAL A 8 2.50 11.12 -1.68
N TYR A 9 2.99 10.31 -2.59
CA TYR A 9 3.47 10.74 -3.91
C TYR A 9 2.57 10.16 -4.99
N ILE A 10 1.99 11.02 -5.79
CA ILE A 10 1.23 10.62 -6.98
C ILE A 10 2.20 10.63 -8.15
N THR A 11 2.61 9.45 -8.59
CA THR A 11 3.63 9.28 -9.61
C THR A 11 2.99 8.86 -10.93
N PRO A 12 2.81 9.80 -11.89
CA PRO A 12 2.36 9.46 -13.22
C PRO A 12 3.47 8.74 -14.00
N PHE A 13 3.09 7.94 -14.99
CA PHE A 13 4.03 7.36 -15.93
C PHE A 13 4.05 8.15 -17.24
N ALA A 14 5.25 8.36 -17.78
CA ALA A 14 5.44 8.93 -19.09
C ALA A 14 5.42 7.81 -20.14
N GLU A 15 4.26 7.38 -20.59
CA GLU A 15 4.14 6.56 -21.80
C GLU A 15 3.97 7.45 -23.02
N LYS A 16 4.78 7.20 -24.06
CA LYS A 16 4.63 7.88 -25.33
C LYS A 16 3.29 7.53 -25.96
N GLY A 17 2.38 8.49 -26.04
CA GLY A 17 1.15 8.40 -26.81
C GLY A 17 -0.13 8.12 -26.03
N VAL A 18 -0.06 7.86 -24.75
CA VAL A 18 -1.24 7.70 -23.89
C VAL A 18 -1.28 8.85 -22.89
N GLN A 19 -2.06 9.88 -23.17
CA GLN A 19 -2.60 10.74 -22.13
C GLN A 19 -3.67 9.95 -21.37
N GLU A 20 -3.26 8.94 -20.65
CA GLU A 20 -4.18 8.36 -19.69
C GLU A 20 -4.48 9.39 -18.61
N ALA A 21 -5.76 9.66 -18.43
CA ALA A 21 -6.22 10.50 -17.35
C ALA A 21 -5.60 9.98 -16.04
N GLN A 22 -4.86 10.85 -15.37
CA GLN A 22 -4.30 10.55 -14.07
C GLN A 22 -5.44 10.06 -13.16
N LYS A 23 -5.36 8.80 -12.74
CA LYS A 23 -6.45 8.15 -11.98
C LYS A 23 -6.31 8.44 -10.49
N TRP A 24 -5.08 8.52 -9.97
CA TRP A 24 -4.82 9.00 -8.63
C TRP A 24 -4.79 10.54 -8.60
N SER A 25 -5.41 11.10 -7.57
CA SER A 25 -5.31 12.51 -7.16
C SER A 25 -5.15 12.57 -5.64
N CYS A 26 -4.76 13.71 -5.11
CA CYS A 26 -4.70 13.88 -3.65
C CYS A 26 -6.08 13.72 -2.99
N ASP A 27 -7.16 14.07 -3.67
CA ASP A 27 -8.50 13.87 -3.14
C ASP A 27 -8.91 12.40 -3.19
N ALA A 28 -8.60 11.67 -4.28
CA ALA A 28 -8.80 10.23 -4.34
C ALA A 28 -7.95 9.49 -3.28
N ALA A 29 -6.74 9.96 -3.02
CA ALA A 29 -5.91 9.43 -1.94
C ALA A 29 -6.53 9.64 -0.55
N LYS A 30 -7.07 10.82 -0.27
CA LYS A 30 -7.78 11.09 0.99
C LYS A 30 -9.02 10.22 1.16
N GLU A 31 -9.81 10.07 0.09
CA GLU A 31 -10.99 9.20 0.09
C GLU A 31 -10.61 7.75 0.36
N ALA A 32 -9.58 7.24 -0.32
CA ALA A 32 -9.05 5.90 -0.10
C ALA A 32 -8.57 5.73 1.36
N LEU A 33 -7.89 6.73 1.92
CA LEU A 33 -7.39 6.68 3.29
C LEU A 33 -8.51 6.57 4.32
N ASN A 34 -9.67 7.14 4.10
CA ASN A 34 -10.82 6.96 4.98
C ASN A 34 -11.24 5.48 5.06
N VAL A 35 -11.22 4.77 3.95
CA VAL A 35 -11.50 3.32 3.91
C VAL A 35 -10.38 2.53 4.57
N VAL A 36 -9.13 2.88 4.32
CA VAL A 36 -7.95 2.29 4.99
C VAL A 36 -8.08 2.40 6.50
N ASN A 37 -8.40 3.60 6.99
CA ASN A 37 -8.56 3.85 8.44
C ASN A 37 -9.72 3.04 9.04
N ALA A 38 -10.83 2.88 8.32
CA ALA A 38 -11.94 2.03 8.76
C ALA A 38 -11.52 0.56 8.94
N ILE A 39 -10.61 0.05 8.08
CA ILE A 39 -10.05 -1.31 8.20
C ILE A 39 -9.16 -1.40 9.44
N TRP A 40 -8.24 -0.44 9.63
CA TRP A 40 -7.25 -0.47 10.69
C TRP A 40 -7.77 -0.03 12.06
N LEU A 41 -8.98 0.53 12.13
CA LEU A 41 -9.62 0.93 13.38
C LEU A 41 -9.69 -0.23 14.39
N LYS A 42 -9.91 -1.46 13.93
CA LYS A 42 -9.91 -2.67 14.76
C LYS A 42 -8.58 -2.90 15.51
N ALA A 43 -7.48 -2.46 14.92
CA ALA A 43 -6.16 -2.50 15.54
C ALA A 43 -5.85 -1.27 16.42
N ASN A 44 -6.77 -0.31 16.48
CA ASN A 44 -6.57 0.99 17.14
C ASN A 44 -5.42 1.81 16.51
N ILE A 45 -5.27 1.70 15.18
CA ILE A 45 -4.29 2.41 14.37
C ILE A 45 -5.03 3.30 13.37
N ALA A 46 -4.53 4.51 13.17
CA ALA A 46 -4.98 5.42 12.14
C ALA A 46 -3.78 5.94 11.35
N PHE A 47 -4.03 6.36 10.12
CA PHE A 47 -3.05 6.99 9.24
C PHE A 47 -3.53 8.37 8.86
N ALA A 48 -2.61 9.31 8.74
CA ALA A 48 -2.90 10.68 8.31
C ALA A 48 -1.95 11.06 7.17
N ILE A 49 -2.50 11.61 6.08
CA ILE A 49 -1.67 12.20 5.02
C ILE A 49 -1.14 13.54 5.56
N ASN A 50 0.17 13.56 5.82
CA ASN A 50 0.86 14.78 6.22
C ASN A 50 1.16 15.67 5.01
N ASP A 51 1.49 15.04 3.89
CA ASP A 51 1.79 15.73 2.63
C ASP A 51 1.36 14.86 1.45
N CYS A 52 0.87 15.49 0.38
CA CYS A 52 0.49 14.82 -0.87
C CYS A 52 1.06 15.60 -2.05
N VAL A 53 2.00 14.99 -2.76
CA VAL A 53 2.76 15.63 -3.83
C VAL A 53 2.48 14.93 -5.15
N ILE A 54 2.24 15.71 -6.22
CA ILE A 54 2.27 15.20 -7.59
C ILE A 54 3.72 15.16 -8.02
N ASP A 55 4.22 13.95 -8.20
CA ASP A 55 5.62 13.71 -8.57
C ASP A 55 5.84 13.89 -10.08
N LYS A 56 7.11 13.99 -10.47
CA LYS A 56 7.49 14.00 -11.88
C LYS A 56 7.20 12.66 -12.53
N PRO A 57 6.77 12.62 -13.79
CA PRO A 57 6.55 11.36 -14.50
C PRO A 57 7.74 10.41 -14.44
N LEU A 58 7.47 9.13 -14.28
CA LEU A 58 8.47 8.07 -14.30
C LEU A 58 8.56 7.47 -15.71
N ASP A 59 9.77 7.40 -16.27
CA ASP A 59 10.03 6.69 -17.51
C ASP A 59 10.15 5.18 -17.24
N MET A 60 9.07 4.45 -17.48
CA MET A 60 8.99 3.00 -17.24
C MET A 60 9.91 2.17 -18.13
N ALA A 61 10.25 2.66 -19.32
CA ALA A 61 11.15 1.94 -20.24
C ALA A 61 12.54 1.72 -19.63
N LYS A 62 12.93 2.58 -18.69
CA LYS A 62 14.21 2.53 -17.98
C LYS A 62 14.12 1.88 -16.60
N SER A 63 12.92 1.77 -16.02
CA SER A 63 12.83 1.62 -14.57
C SER A 63 12.50 0.24 -14.07
N ALA A 64 11.57 -0.51 -14.62
CA ALA A 64 11.15 -1.72 -13.93
C ALA A 64 10.12 -2.60 -14.66
N ARG A 65 10.29 -2.93 -15.92
CA ARG A 65 9.38 -3.91 -16.53
C ARG A 65 9.44 -5.22 -15.75
N ASN A 66 8.29 -5.60 -15.17
CA ASN A 66 8.02 -6.90 -14.53
C ASN A 66 8.71 -7.19 -13.17
N ASN A 67 9.12 -6.17 -12.41
CA ASN A 67 9.68 -6.41 -11.08
C ASN A 67 9.19 -5.34 -10.08
N ASP A 68 8.27 -5.75 -9.21
CA ASP A 68 7.62 -4.88 -8.22
C ASP A 68 8.64 -4.28 -7.24
N GLN A 69 9.60 -5.08 -6.79
CA GLN A 69 10.65 -4.63 -5.88
C GLN A 69 11.52 -3.55 -6.52
N ARG A 70 11.93 -3.76 -7.78
CA ARG A 70 12.74 -2.79 -8.50
C ARG A 70 12.00 -1.47 -8.74
N LEU A 71 10.68 -1.52 -8.97
CA LEU A 71 9.88 -0.31 -9.06
C LEU A 71 9.90 0.47 -7.74
N LEU A 72 9.71 -0.22 -6.62
CA LEU A 72 9.76 0.40 -5.30
C LEU A 72 11.13 1.00 -5.01
N ASP A 73 12.22 0.31 -5.37
CA ASP A 73 13.59 0.81 -5.23
C ASP A 73 13.79 2.13 -6.02
N VAL A 74 13.33 2.17 -7.28
CA VAL A 74 13.44 3.37 -8.12
C VAL A 74 12.62 4.53 -7.54
N LEU A 75 11.42 4.27 -7.03
CA LEU A 75 10.58 5.29 -6.40
C LEU A 75 11.21 5.82 -5.12
N SER A 76 11.71 4.93 -4.27
CA SER A 76 12.34 5.30 -3.00
C SER A 76 13.62 6.13 -3.18
N LEU A 77 14.41 5.84 -4.21
CA LEU A 77 15.63 6.60 -4.52
C LEU A 77 15.36 8.05 -4.97
N ARG A 78 14.13 8.38 -5.36
CA ARG A 78 13.77 9.76 -5.78
C ARG A 78 13.59 10.70 -4.60
N HIS A 79 13.27 10.18 -3.45
CA HIS A 79 12.87 10.99 -2.32
C HIS A 79 13.76 10.72 -1.11
N LYS A 80 14.26 11.79 -0.51
CA LYS A 80 15.01 11.69 0.75
C LYS A 80 14.06 11.30 1.86
N LEU A 81 14.53 10.45 2.72
CA LEU A 81 13.84 10.06 3.93
C LEU A 81 13.70 11.23 4.90
N ASP A 82 12.51 11.38 5.41
CA ASP A 82 12.13 12.48 6.31
C ASP A 82 11.39 12.01 7.57
N ASN A 83 11.68 10.78 8.02
CA ASN A 83 11.01 10.15 9.17
C ASN A 83 9.48 10.02 8.99
N LEU A 84 9.00 9.85 7.76
CA LEU A 84 7.62 9.56 7.42
C LEU A 84 7.52 8.21 6.72
N VAL A 85 6.32 7.67 6.65
CA VAL A 85 6.03 6.50 5.82
C VAL A 85 5.71 6.98 4.40
N HIS A 86 6.47 6.52 3.42
CA HIS A 86 6.30 6.95 2.03
C HIS A 86 5.35 6.03 1.27
N ILE A 87 4.35 6.60 0.65
CA ILE A 87 3.36 5.88 -0.18
C ILE A 87 3.39 6.44 -1.59
N TYR A 88 3.68 5.58 -2.55
CA TYR A 88 3.70 5.92 -3.96
C TYR A 88 2.44 5.40 -4.64
N LEU A 89 1.57 6.31 -5.05
CA LEU A 89 0.34 6.01 -5.78
C LEU A 89 0.63 6.11 -7.27
N VAL A 90 0.59 4.97 -7.96
CA VAL A 90 1.00 4.87 -9.35
C VAL A 90 -0.19 4.53 -10.26
N ASN A 91 -0.16 5.00 -11.50
CA ASN A 91 -1.14 4.60 -12.52
C ASN A 91 -0.98 3.11 -12.88
N PRO A 92 -1.99 2.48 -13.51
CA PRO A 92 -1.87 1.11 -13.96
C PRO A 92 -0.63 0.89 -14.83
N ILE A 93 0.08 -0.20 -14.57
CA ILE A 93 1.27 -0.60 -15.31
C ILE A 93 0.95 -1.91 -16.01
N GLU A 94 1.05 -1.93 -17.33
CA GLU A 94 0.90 -3.16 -18.10
C GLU A 94 1.94 -4.20 -17.63
N ASN A 95 1.46 -5.42 -17.41
CA ASN A 95 2.28 -6.57 -17.01
C ASN A 95 2.87 -6.51 -15.58
N LEU A 96 2.46 -5.56 -14.74
CA LEU A 96 2.71 -5.67 -13.31
C LEU A 96 1.64 -6.56 -12.68
N SER A 97 2.04 -7.67 -12.08
CA SER A 97 1.10 -8.65 -11.52
C SER A 97 0.56 -8.27 -10.15
N ALA A 98 1.25 -7.37 -9.44
CA ALA A 98 0.90 -6.99 -8.09
C ALA A 98 0.13 -5.68 -8.02
N GLY A 99 -0.86 -5.64 -7.13
CA GLY A 99 -1.63 -4.44 -6.79
C GLY A 99 -0.85 -3.38 -6.02
N GLY A 100 0.25 -3.80 -5.45
CA GLY A 100 1.17 -3.02 -4.68
C GLY A 100 2.36 -3.85 -4.26
N SER A 101 3.33 -3.23 -3.63
CA SER A 101 4.45 -3.87 -2.96
C SER A 101 4.97 -2.97 -1.86
N SER A 102 5.56 -3.59 -0.83
CA SER A 102 6.06 -2.92 0.35
C SER A 102 7.42 -3.45 0.74
N TYR A 103 8.26 -2.59 1.33
CA TYR A 103 9.38 -3.06 2.11
C TYR A 103 8.88 -3.63 3.43
N VAL A 104 9.07 -4.94 3.63
CA VAL A 104 8.67 -5.59 4.86
C VAL A 104 9.73 -5.31 5.93
N ASP A 105 9.28 -4.74 7.06
CA ASP A 105 10.11 -4.52 8.25
C ASP A 105 11.44 -3.78 7.97
N SER A 106 11.49 -3.03 6.86
CA SER A 106 12.69 -2.30 6.44
C SER A 106 12.96 -1.13 7.37
N ASP A 107 14.13 -1.08 7.90
CA ASP A 107 14.74 0.07 8.52
C ASP A 107 15.86 0.56 7.59
N PRO A 108 15.94 1.83 7.25
CA PRO A 108 15.29 2.98 7.87
C PRO A 108 14.06 3.53 7.13
N GLU A 109 13.57 2.90 6.06
CA GLU A 109 12.75 3.54 5.04
C GLU A 109 11.44 2.80 4.76
N PRO A 110 10.39 2.95 5.60
CA PRO A 110 9.12 2.32 5.29
C PRO A 110 8.49 2.96 4.04
N ALA A 111 8.46 2.19 2.97
CA ALA A 111 7.89 2.62 1.71
C ALA A 111 7.02 1.53 1.08
N SER A 112 5.99 1.96 0.36
CA SER A 112 5.09 1.09 -0.38
C SER A 112 4.62 1.78 -1.65
N PHE A 113 4.34 1.02 -2.71
CA PHE A 113 3.59 1.55 -3.83
C PHE A 113 2.23 0.86 -3.98
N ILE A 114 1.25 1.58 -4.49
CA ILE A 114 -0.11 1.11 -4.76
C ILE A 114 -0.48 1.46 -6.19
N GLN A 115 -0.80 0.46 -6.99
CA GLN A 115 -1.27 0.65 -8.35
C GLN A 115 -2.78 0.94 -8.37
N TRP A 116 -3.24 1.78 -9.31
CA TRP A 116 -4.66 2.07 -9.46
C TRP A 116 -5.43 0.90 -10.07
N TYR A 117 -6.53 0.52 -9.45
CA TYR A 117 -7.49 -0.48 -9.91
C TYR A 117 -8.89 0.10 -10.02
N GLY A 118 -9.23 0.65 -11.15
CA GLY A 118 -10.59 1.01 -11.53
C GLY A 118 -11.36 1.97 -10.62
N SER A 119 -11.30 1.82 -9.31
CA SER A 119 -12.03 2.66 -8.36
C SER A 119 -11.35 2.75 -6.98
N VAL A 120 -11.83 3.67 -6.13
CA VAL A 120 -11.25 3.95 -4.80
C VAL A 120 -11.27 2.72 -3.87
N ALA A 121 -12.35 1.97 -3.83
CA ALA A 121 -12.51 0.89 -2.84
C ALA A 121 -11.50 -0.27 -2.98
N PRO A 122 -11.27 -0.87 -4.17
CA PRO A 122 -10.20 -1.85 -4.33
C PRO A 122 -8.80 -1.28 -4.09
N ASN A 123 -8.56 -0.02 -4.47
CA ASN A 123 -7.30 0.66 -4.22
C ASN A 123 -7.04 0.86 -2.73
N ALA A 124 -8.05 1.28 -1.97
CA ALA A 124 -7.96 1.44 -0.53
C ALA A 124 -7.67 0.10 0.17
N ARG A 125 -8.26 -1.00 -0.32
CA ARG A 125 -7.94 -2.33 0.21
C ARG A 125 -6.50 -2.75 -0.07
N ALA A 126 -6.04 -2.56 -1.31
CA ALA A 126 -4.64 -2.83 -1.66
C ALA A 126 -3.70 -2.00 -0.79
N TRP A 127 -4.01 -0.72 -0.59
CA TRP A 127 -3.24 0.15 0.30
C TRP A 127 -3.23 -0.38 1.74
N ALA A 128 -4.38 -0.75 2.29
CA ALA A 128 -4.46 -1.32 3.64
C ALA A 128 -3.65 -2.61 3.77
N HIS A 129 -3.65 -3.46 2.74
CA HIS A 129 -2.86 -4.69 2.66
C HIS A 129 -1.35 -4.40 2.69
N GLU A 130 -0.88 -3.46 1.87
CA GLU A 130 0.53 -3.07 1.82
C GLU A 130 1.00 -2.44 3.15
N LEU A 131 0.15 -1.64 3.81
CA LEU A 131 0.44 -1.17 5.17
C LEU A 131 0.56 -2.32 6.17
N GLY A 132 -0.17 -3.41 5.96
CA GLY A 132 -0.02 -4.64 6.74
C GLY A 132 1.40 -5.22 6.62
N HIS A 133 1.95 -5.27 5.42
CA HIS A 133 3.33 -5.71 5.19
C HIS A 133 4.34 -4.77 5.87
N LEU A 134 4.17 -3.46 5.76
CA LEU A 134 5.01 -2.50 6.48
C LEU A 134 4.96 -2.69 8.00
N MET A 135 3.87 -3.24 8.52
CA MET A 135 3.69 -3.58 9.94
C MET A 135 3.99 -5.06 10.23
N SER A 136 4.82 -5.69 9.41
CA SER A 136 5.32 -7.07 9.60
C SER A 136 4.27 -8.17 9.48
N LEU A 137 3.16 -7.95 8.77
CA LEU A 137 2.24 -9.02 8.45
C LEU A 137 2.65 -9.76 7.18
N ASP A 138 2.64 -11.08 7.25
CA ASP A 138 2.84 -11.96 6.10
C ASP A 138 1.50 -12.23 5.40
N HIS A 139 1.57 -12.72 4.16
CA HIS A 139 0.39 -13.22 3.47
C HIS A 139 -0.27 -14.37 4.24
N VAL A 140 -1.59 -14.42 4.13
CA VAL A 140 -2.37 -15.60 4.49
C VAL A 140 -2.59 -16.40 3.22
N GLU A 141 -1.96 -17.56 3.16
CA GLU A 141 -2.19 -18.51 2.07
C GLU A 141 -3.49 -19.27 2.34
N ILE A 142 -4.35 -19.37 1.34
CA ILE A 142 -5.62 -20.09 1.42
C ILE A 142 -5.78 -21.05 0.24
N ASP A 143 -6.33 -22.21 0.53
CA ASP A 143 -6.88 -23.11 -0.49
C ASP A 143 -8.34 -22.73 -0.74
N TYR A 144 -8.62 -22.12 -1.88
CA TYR A 144 -9.97 -21.71 -2.26
C TYR A 144 -10.93 -22.89 -2.45
N ALA A 145 -10.43 -24.09 -2.67
CA ALA A 145 -11.24 -25.31 -2.76
C ALA A 145 -11.62 -25.88 -1.39
N ASP A 146 -10.90 -25.49 -0.32
CA ASP A 146 -11.20 -25.93 1.05
C ASP A 146 -12.23 -25.00 1.72
N GLU A 147 -13.47 -25.45 1.82
CA GLU A 147 -14.55 -24.68 2.46
C GLU A 147 -14.27 -24.34 3.95
N ARG A 148 -13.45 -25.15 4.63
CA ARG A 148 -13.05 -24.88 6.03
C ARG A 148 -12.22 -23.62 6.15
N GLN A 149 -11.62 -23.16 5.06
CA GLN A 149 -10.83 -21.92 4.99
C GLN A 149 -11.67 -20.72 4.53
N ALA A 150 -12.98 -20.86 4.36
CA ALA A 150 -13.85 -19.79 3.87
C ALA A 150 -13.73 -18.49 4.71
N ALA A 151 -13.58 -18.62 6.02
CA ALA A 151 -13.38 -17.47 6.91
C ALA A 151 -12.07 -16.68 6.62
N LEU A 152 -11.06 -17.35 6.07
CA LEU A 152 -9.79 -16.69 5.71
C LEU A 152 -9.90 -15.83 4.46
N ARG A 153 -10.93 -16.04 3.64
CA ARG A 153 -11.18 -15.23 2.42
C ARG A 153 -11.48 -13.77 2.74
N SER A 154 -12.03 -13.50 3.93
CA SER A 154 -12.27 -12.14 4.42
C SER A 154 -11.03 -11.48 5.03
N ASN A 155 -9.93 -12.21 5.22
CA ASN A 155 -8.72 -11.67 5.83
C ASN A 155 -8.03 -10.65 4.92
N LEU A 156 -7.60 -9.52 5.49
CA LEU A 156 -6.91 -8.45 4.77
C LEU A 156 -5.64 -8.94 4.07
N MET A 157 -4.90 -9.85 4.71
CA MET A 157 -3.60 -10.32 4.21
C MET A 157 -3.70 -11.55 3.30
N THR A 158 -4.90 -11.92 2.85
CA THR A 158 -5.07 -12.98 1.85
C THR A 158 -4.42 -12.55 0.54
N LYS A 159 -3.60 -13.43 -0.03
CA LYS A 159 -2.92 -13.22 -1.31
C LYS A 159 -3.91 -13.10 -2.46
N GLY A 160 -3.68 -12.16 -3.36
CA GLY A 160 -4.50 -11.92 -4.55
C GLY A 160 -5.56 -10.85 -4.34
N LEU A 161 -6.47 -10.72 -5.31
CA LEU A 161 -7.51 -9.69 -5.36
C LEU A 161 -8.73 -9.99 -4.45
N SER A 162 -8.54 -10.71 -3.35
CA SER A 162 -9.64 -10.95 -2.41
C SER A 162 -10.20 -9.63 -1.87
N ILE A 163 -11.45 -9.64 -1.47
CA ILE A 163 -12.14 -8.45 -0.91
C ILE A 163 -11.98 -8.34 0.61
N GLY A 164 -11.07 -9.12 1.21
CA GLY A 164 -10.89 -9.23 2.65
C GLY A 164 -10.51 -7.90 3.31
N ARG A 165 -11.08 -7.67 4.48
CA ARG A 165 -10.83 -6.47 5.31
C ARG A 165 -10.64 -6.82 6.77
N ASP A 166 -10.65 -8.11 7.09
CA ASP A 166 -10.59 -8.56 8.48
C ASP A 166 -9.16 -8.84 8.90
N LEU A 167 -8.92 -8.61 10.18
CA LEU A 167 -7.68 -8.94 10.86
C LEU A 167 -8.00 -9.88 12.02
N THR A 168 -7.17 -10.89 12.20
CA THR A 168 -7.23 -11.76 13.38
C THR A 168 -6.61 -11.07 14.58
N ASP A 169 -6.98 -11.48 15.79
CA ASP A 169 -6.37 -10.96 17.04
C ASP A 169 -4.85 -11.15 17.06
N LYS A 170 -4.36 -12.26 16.49
CA LYS A 170 -2.92 -12.52 16.36
C LYS A 170 -2.26 -11.48 15.44
N GLN A 171 -2.86 -11.13 14.30
CA GLN A 171 -2.37 -10.09 13.40
C GLN A 171 -2.39 -8.72 14.09
N ILE A 172 -3.47 -8.38 14.79
CA ILE A 172 -3.59 -7.14 15.55
C ILE A 172 -2.49 -7.03 16.61
N GLY A 173 -2.22 -8.10 17.35
CA GLY A 173 -1.13 -8.16 18.33
C GLY A 173 0.24 -7.95 17.68
N ARG A 174 0.50 -8.60 16.54
CA ARG A 174 1.76 -8.48 15.79
C ARG A 174 1.98 -7.05 15.29
N VAL A 175 0.96 -6.44 14.72
CA VAL A 175 1.01 -5.05 14.21
C VAL A 175 1.34 -4.06 15.31
N LYS A 176 0.68 -4.14 16.47
CA LYS A 176 0.97 -3.27 17.62
C LYS A 176 2.41 -3.41 18.12
N GLY A 177 3.01 -4.58 17.96
CA GLY A 177 4.41 -4.86 18.28
C GLY A 177 5.43 -4.48 17.20
N SER A 178 4.98 -4.09 16.00
CA SER A 178 5.86 -3.81 14.86
C SER A 178 6.77 -2.60 15.09
N LYS A 179 7.91 -2.59 14.40
CA LYS A 179 8.84 -1.45 14.44
C LYS A 179 8.19 -0.17 13.92
N LEU A 180 7.36 -0.28 12.86
CA LEU A 180 6.66 0.85 12.27
C LEU A 180 5.77 1.55 13.31
N VAL A 181 4.90 0.79 13.99
CA VAL A 181 3.98 1.36 14.98
C VAL A 181 4.75 1.94 16.17
N LYS A 182 5.83 1.29 16.62
CA LYS A 182 6.67 1.80 17.72
C LYS A 182 7.39 3.09 17.36
N ARG A 183 7.82 3.24 16.10
CA ARG A 183 8.59 4.40 15.62
C ARG A 183 7.70 5.59 15.25
N PHE A 184 6.58 5.32 14.58
CA PHE A 184 5.73 6.34 13.95
C PHE A 184 4.34 6.48 14.56
N GLY A 185 3.92 5.58 15.42
CA GLY A 185 2.58 5.51 16.01
C GLY A 185 2.44 6.28 17.33
N GLY A 186 3.01 7.51 17.38
CA GLY A 186 2.95 8.41 18.52
C GLY A 186 1.53 8.82 18.95
#